data_7611ff8340917c3950c1240ac3c44930
#
_entry.id   7611ff8340917c3950c1240ac3c44930
#
_cell.length_a   1.000
_cell.length_b   1.000
_cell.length_c   1.000
_cell.angle_alpha   90.00
_cell.angle_beta   90.00
_cell.angle_gamma   90.00
#
_symmetry.space_group_name_H-M   'P 1'
#
loop_
_entity.id
_entity.type
_entity.pdbx_description
1 polymer ?
#
loop_
_entity_poly.entity_id
_entity_poly.type
_entity_poly.pdbx_seq_one_letter_code
_entity_poly.pdbx_strand_id
1 'polypeptide(L)'
;ASQSMLDVGTGSGILAIAAVKLGYRPVDAFDFDADCVRVANENTELNGVAEVLTVTHDDITQVPKKPKQRYSVVCANLIYDLLIAERDRLLARVAPGGSLVLAGILETQFTLVRKTFEQAGWTLVASTIDKEWRSGTFRQATQAPKR
;
A
#
# COMPACT_ATOMS: atom_id res chain seq x y z
N ALA A 1 1.54 15.69 13.72
CA ALA A 1 1.88 14.27 13.78
C ALA A 1 2.43 13.84 12.43
N SER A 2 3.55 13.09 12.41
CA SER A 2 4.12 12.55 11.19
C SER A 2 3.20 11.46 10.63
N GLN A 3 3.10 11.37 9.30
CA GLN A 3 2.39 10.29 8.64
C GLN A 3 3.26 9.04 8.56
N SER A 4 2.66 7.88 8.71
CA SER A 4 3.32 6.59 8.54
C SER A 4 2.94 5.95 7.21
N MET A 5 3.77 5.05 6.71
CA MET A 5 3.52 4.37 5.43
C MET A 5 3.90 2.89 5.50
N LEU A 6 3.08 2.07 4.87
CA LEU A 6 3.38 0.68 4.56
C LEU A 6 3.39 0.51 3.04
N ASP A 7 4.46 -0.09 2.51
CA ASP A 7 4.59 -0.42 1.09
C ASP A 7 4.52 -1.94 0.89
N VAL A 8 3.41 -2.40 0.33
CA VAL A 8 3.15 -3.83 0.08
C VAL A 8 3.56 -4.16 -1.36
N GLY A 9 4.51 -5.07 -1.51
CA GLY A 9 5.12 -5.37 -2.80
C GLY A 9 6.13 -4.30 -3.19
N THR A 10 7.08 -4.05 -2.31
CA THR A 10 8.00 -2.89 -2.40
C THR A 10 8.99 -2.96 -3.57
N GLY A 11 9.23 -4.15 -4.13
CA GLY A 11 10.18 -4.34 -5.23
C GLY A 11 11.58 -3.86 -4.85
N SER A 12 12.09 -2.85 -5.55
CA SER A 12 13.39 -2.24 -5.27
C SER A 12 13.41 -1.30 -4.05
N GLY A 13 12.28 -1.05 -3.43
CA GLY A 13 12.15 -0.15 -2.29
C GLY A 13 11.98 1.33 -2.64
N ILE A 14 11.85 1.66 -3.92
CA ILE A 14 11.87 3.06 -4.38
C ILE A 14 10.79 3.92 -3.72
N LEU A 15 9.58 3.42 -3.61
CA LEU A 15 8.45 4.17 -3.05
C LEU A 15 8.64 4.39 -1.54
N ALA A 16 9.05 3.33 -0.83
CA ALA A 16 9.31 3.39 0.60
C ALA A 16 10.47 4.34 0.94
N ILE A 17 11.55 4.30 0.16
CA ILE A 17 12.69 5.22 0.32
C ILE A 17 12.25 6.66 0.10
N ALA A 18 11.49 6.91 -0.97
CA ALA A 18 10.94 8.24 -1.24
C ALA A 18 10.06 8.75 -0.09
N ALA A 19 9.25 7.88 0.50
CA ALA A 19 8.41 8.24 1.65
C ALA A 19 9.25 8.69 2.84
N VAL A 20 10.34 7.98 3.16
CA VAL A 20 11.24 8.39 4.24
C VAL A 20 11.82 9.77 3.96
N LYS A 21 12.27 10.01 2.73
CA LYS A 21 12.85 11.30 2.34
C LYS A 21 11.82 12.44 2.37
N LEU A 22 10.54 12.12 2.23
CA LEU A 22 9.43 13.08 2.36
C LEU A 22 8.95 13.28 3.79
N GLY A 23 9.56 12.60 4.76
CA GLY A 23 9.26 12.79 6.18
C GLY A 23 8.29 11.78 6.79
N TYR A 24 7.88 10.74 6.07
CA TYR A 24 7.05 9.68 6.64
C TYR A 24 7.81 8.91 7.71
N ARG A 25 7.16 8.59 8.83
CA ARG A 25 7.73 7.83 9.96
C ARG A 25 6.64 7.15 10.78
N PRO A 26 6.74 5.85 11.11
CA PRO A 26 7.68 4.90 10.51
C PRO A 26 7.30 4.59 9.06
N VAL A 27 8.25 4.02 8.32
CA VAL A 27 8.00 3.43 7.00
C VAL A 27 8.40 1.97 7.07
N ASP A 28 7.45 1.10 6.76
CA ASP A 28 7.67 -0.34 6.68
C ASP A 28 7.35 -0.81 5.27
N ALA A 29 8.05 -1.81 4.80
CA ALA A 29 7.86 -2.38 3.48
C ALA A 29 8.07 -3.89 3.53
N PHE A 30 7.40 -4.62 2.66
CA PHE A 30 7.68 -6.02 2.48
C PHE A 30 7.46 -6.47 1.04
N ASP A 31 8.05 -7.60 0.71
CA ASP A 31 7.87 -8.28 -0.57
C ASP A 31 7.94 -9.79 -0.34
N PHE A 32 7.20 -10.56 -1.13
CA PHE A 32 7.25 -12.01 -1.05
C PHE A 32 8.47 -12.61 -1.75
N ASP A 33 9.09 -11.84 -2.65
CA ASP A 33 10.28 -12.24 -3.40
C ASP A 33 11.53 -11.87 -2.59
N ALA A 34 12.29 -12.90 -2.18
CA ALA A 34 13.51 -12.71 -1.41
C ALA A 34 14.56 -11.85 -2.13
N ASP A 35 14.62 -11.93 -3.45
CA ASP A 35 15.53 -11.09 -4.24
C ASP A 35 15.13 -9.62 -4.20
N CYS A 36 13.83 -9.33 -4.26
CA CYS A 36 13.34 -7.96 -4.09
C CYS A 36 13.69 -7.42 -2.70
N VAL A 37 13.51 -8.21 -1.66
CA VAL A 37 13.87 -7.83 -0.28
C VAL A 37 15.36 -7.51 -0.18
N ARG A 38 16.21 -8.33 -0.76
CA ARG A 38 17.67 -8.09 -0.79
C ARG A 38 18.00 -6.77 -1.49
N VAL A 39 17.45 -6.55 -2.68
CA VAL A 39 17.69 -5.31 -3.45
C VAL A 39 17.15 -4.09 -2.72
N ALA A 40 15.95 -4.18 -2.14
CA ALA A 40 15.37 -3.09 -1.36
C ALA A 40 16.24 -2.74 -0.14
N ASN A 41 16.77 -3.73 0.57
CA ASN A 41 17.69 -3.50 1.69
C ASN A 41 19.01 -2.85 1.25
N GLU A 42 19.56 -3.29 0.12
CA GLU A 42 20.76 -2.64 -0.46
C GLU A 42 20.49 -1.16 -0.78
N ASN A 43 19.36 -0.87 -1.41
CA ASN A 43 18.96 0.50 -1.75
C ASN A 43 18.69 1.35 -0.50
N THR A 44 18.14 0.76 0.54
CA THR A 44 17.91 1.41 1.85
C THR A 44 19.24 1.87 2.45
N GLU A 45 20.26 1.02 2.44
CA GLU A 45 21.60 1.37 2.90
C GLU A 45 22.24 2.46 2.02
N LEU A 46 22.18 2.29 0.69
CA LEU A 46 22.74 3.27 -0.26
C LEU A 46 22.12 4.66 -0.10
N ASN A 47 20.87 4.75 0.31
CA ASN A 47 20.16 6.01 0.47
C ASN A 47 20.19 6.56 1.92
N GLY A 48 20.86 5.87 2.83
CA GLY A 48 21.04 6.31 4.21
C GLY A 48 19.75 6.35 5.03
N VAL A 49 18.77 5.49 4.73
CA VAL A 49 17.46 5.48 5.40
C VAL A 49 17.19 4.21 6.22
N ALA A 50 18.21 3.39 6.42
CA ALA A 50 18.08 2.09 7.10
C ALA A 50 17.57 2.19 8.55
N GLU A 51 17.77 3.32 9.23
CA GLU A 51 17.28 3.52 10.60
C GLU A 51 15.79 3.80 10.67
N VAL A 52 15.17 4.25 9.58
CA VAL A 52 13.76 4.66 9.53
C VAL A 52 12.89 3.67 8.75
N LEU A 53 13.46 3.05 7.73
CA LEU A 53 12.77 2.10 6.85
C LEU A 53 13.13 0.67 7.22
N THR A 54 12.11 -0.14 7.53
CA THR A 54 12.25 -1.58 7.75
C THR A 54 11.69 -2.33 6.56
N VAL A 55 12.52 -3.17 5.93
CA VAL A 55 12.10 -4.05 4.83
C VAL A 55 12.12 -5.49 5.30
N THR A 56 11.00 -6.20 5.15
CA THR A 56 10.88 -7.60 5.57
C THR A 56 10.45 -8.50 4.41
N HIS A 57 10.74 -9.79 4.55
CA HIS A 57 10.31 -10.82 3.63
C HIS A 57 8.98 -11.39 4.13
N ASP A 58 7.87 -10.90 3.57
CA ASP A 58 6.52 -11.29 3.95
C ASP A 58 5.62 -11.43 2.72
N ASP A 59 4.58 -12.24 2.86
CA ASP A 59 3.59 -12.49 1.84
C ASP A 59 2.23 -11.95 2.30
N ILE A 60 1.60 -11.09 1.50
CA ILE A 60 0.30 -10.50 1.82
C ILE A 60 -0.79 -11.57 2.04
N THR A 61 -0.64 -12.75 1.44
CA THR A 61 -1.59 -13.86 1.62
C THR A 61 -1.43 -14.56 2.97
N GLN A 62 -0.32 -14.35 3.67
CA GLN A 62 0.05 -15.04 4.91
C GLN A 62 0.15 -14.13 6.13
N VAL A 63 0.28 -12.82 5.95
CA VAL A 63 0.33 -11.89 7.07
C VAL A 63 -0.96 -11.90 7.88
N PRO A 64 -0.93 -11.55 9.18
CA PRO A 64 -2.14 -11.58 10.01
C PRO A 64 -3.29 -10.77 9.42
N LYS A 65 -4.51 -11.29 9.52
CA LYS A 65 -5.73 -10.57 9.12
C LYS A 65 -6.01 -9.37 10.03
N LYS A 66 -5.58 -9.45 11.28
CA LYS A 66 -5.67 -8.35 12.26
C LYS A 66 -4.24 -7.90 12.59
N PRO A 67 -3.73 -6.85 11.94
CA PRO A 67 -2.38 -6.36 12.19
C PRO A 67 -2.30 -5.66 13.55
N LYS A 68 -1.10 -5.68 14.14
CA LYS A 68 -0.82 -4.93 15.35
C LYS A 68 -0.61 -3.44 15.09
N GLN A 69 -0.19 -3.08 13.88
CA GLN A 69 0.11 -1.72 13.47
C GLN A 69 -0.72 -1.34 12.26
N ARG A 70 -1.18 -0.09 12.24
CA ARG A 70 -1.87 0.53 11.11
C ARG A 70 -1.09 1.75 10.65
N TYR A 71 -1.30 2.13 9.40
CA TYR A 71 -0.54 3.19 8.76
C TYR A 71 -1.46 4.25 8.18
N SER A 72 -1.03 5.50 8.20
CA SER A 72 -1.80 6.58 7.57
C SER A 72 -1.84 6.47 6.05
N VAL A 73 -0.85 5.82 5.45
CA VAL A 73 -0.86 5.49 4.02
C VAL A 73 -0.40 4.04 3.83
N VAL A 74 -1.18 3.27 3.10
CA VAL A 74 -0.80 1.93 2.63
C VAL A 74 -0.75 1.97 1.12
N CYS A 75 0.38 1.61 0.54
CA CYS A 75 0.55 1.46 -0.90
C CYS A 75 0.66 -0.02 -1.23
N ALA A 76 -0.03 -0.46 -2.27
CA ALA A 76 0.08 -1.82 -2.78
C ALA A 76 0.20 -1.79 -4.30
N ASN A 77 1.38 -2.15 -4.79
CA ASN A 77 1.66 -2.31 -6.21
C ASN A 77 1.72 -3.81 -6.52
N LEU A 78 0.55 -4.39 -6.76
CA LEU A 78 0.36 -5.82 -6.94
C LEU A 78 -0.54 -6.07 -8.15
N ILE A 79 -0.50 -7.30 -8.68
CA ILE A 79 -1.42 -7.70 -9.74
C ILE A 79 -2.87 -7.64 -9.23
N TYR A 80 -3.82 -7.35 -10.14
CA TYR A 80 -5.21 -7.06 -9.77
C TYR A 80 -5.91 -8.21 -9.04
N ASP A 81 -5.64 -9.47 -9.42
CA ASP A 81 -6.21 -10.66 -8.76
C ASP A 81 -5.84 -10.70 -7.28
N LEU A 82 -4.59 -10.37 -6.97
CA LEU A 82 -4.07 -10.37 -5.60
C LEU A 82 -4.66 -9.22 -4.79
N LEU A 83 -4.80 -8.05 -5.39
CA LEU A 83 -5.46 -6.88 -4.76
C LEU A 83 -6.90 -7.22 -4.38
N ILE A 84 -7.64 -7.90 -5.26
CA ILE A 84 -9.02 -8.31 -5.03
C ILE A 84 -9.09 -9.37 -3.93
N ALA A 85 -8.27 -10.41 -4.03
CA ALA A 85 -8.27 -11.52 -3.08
C ALA A 85 -7.89 -11.08 -1.66
N GLU A 86 -6.96 -10.13 -1.55
CA GLU A 86 -6.40 -9.69 -0.27
C GLU A 86 -6.92 -8.32 0.20
N ARG A 87 -8.04 -7.89 -0.36
CA ARG A 87 -8.68 -6.61 -0.01
C ARG A 87 -8.75 -6.38 1.50
N ASP A 88 -9.26 -7.34 2.24
CA ASP A 88 -9.51 -7.16 3.67
C ASP A 88 -8.20 -7.05 4.48
N ARG A 89 -7.16 -7.80 4.09
CA ARG A 89 -5.83 -7.68 4.70
C ARG A 89 -5.21 -6.30 4.43
N LEU A 90 -5.38 -5.77 3.22
CA LEU A 90 -4.90 -4.43 2.87
C LEU A 90 -5.64 -3.35 3.65
N LEU A 91 -6.97 -3.40 3.64
CA LEU A 91 -7.81 -2.41 4.34
C LEU A 91 -7.58 -2.41 5.85
N ALA A 92 -7.35 -3.58 6.45
CA ALA A 92 -7.10 -3.70 7.89
C ALA A 92 -5.83 -2.94 8.32
N ARG A 93 -4.92 -2.68 7.42
CA ARG A 93 -3.65 -2.00 7.69
C ARG A 93 -3.72 -0.48 7.57
N VAL A 94 -4.83 0.05 7.07
CA VAL A 94 -5.03 1.50 6.96
C VAL A 94 -5.57 2.05 8.28
N ALA A 95 -4.91 3.06 8.84
CA ALA A 95 -5.36 3.74 10.05
C ALA A 95 -6.66 4.51 9.79
N PRO A 96 -7.49 4.76 10.83
CA PRO A 96 -8.67 5.60 10.69
C PRO A 96 -8.32 6.94 10.03
N GLY A 97 -9.07 7.32 8.97
CA GLY A 97 -8.80 8.54 8.21
C GLY A 97 -7.64 8.42 7.22
N GLY A 98 -7.00 7.26 7.13
CA GLY A 98 -5.87 7.03 6.24
C GLY A 98 -6.28 6.76 4.80
N SER A 99 -5.29 6.55 3.95
CA SER A 99 -5.45 6.33 2.50
C SER A 99 -4.83 5.01 2.07
N LEU A 100 -5.49 4.36 1.12
CA LEU A 100 -4.97 3.18 0.43
C LEU A 100 -4.68 3.57 -1.03
N VAL A 101 -3.45 3.38 -1.47
CA VAL A 101 -3.02 3.64 -2.85
C VAL A 101 -2.76 2.31 -3.54
N LEU A 102 -3.49 2.06 -4.61
CA LEU A 102 -3.35 0.84 -5.42
C LEU A 102 -2.73 1.16 -6.78
N ALA A 103 -1.78 0.36 -7.20
CA ALA A 103 -1.09 0.48 -8.48
C ALA A 103 -0.78 -0.90 -9.07
N GLY A 104 -0.21 -0.94 -10.27
CA GLY A 104 0.05 -2.19 -10.97
C GLY A 104 -1.19 -2.76 -11.66
N ILE A 105 -2.19 -1.93 -11.93
CA ILE A 105 -3.50 -2.32 -12.46
C ILE A 105 -3.59 -1.85 -13.91
N LEU A 106 -3.93 -2.75 -14.83
CA LEU A 106 -4.28 -2.35 -16.18
C LEU A 106 -5.60 -1.59 -16.18
N GLU A 107 -5.74 -0.60 -17.05
CA GLU A 107 -6.98 0.19 -17.13
C GLU A 107 -8.20 -0.69 -17.34
N THR A 108 -8.08 -1.74 -18.14
CA THR A 108 -9.14 -2.73 -18.39
C THR A 108 -9.55 -3.53 -17.14
N GLN A 109 -8.69 -3.60 -16.14
CA GLN A 109 -8.93 -4.32 -14.87
C GLN A 109 -9.44 -3.38 -13.75
N PHE A 110 -9.28 -2.08 -13.93
CA PHE A 110 -9.48 -1.11 -12.86
C PHE A 110 -10.92 -1.05 -12.34
N THR A 111 -11.90 -1.19 -13.22
CA THR A 111 -13.32 -1.18 -12.84
C THR A 111 -13.65 -2.28 -11.84
N LEU A 112 -13.10 -3.49 -12.02
CA LEU A 112 -13.30 -4.62 -11.12
C LEU A 112 -12.66 -4.38 -9.77
N VAL A 113 -11.42 -3.88 -9.76
CA VAL A 113 -10.71 -3.50 -8.52
C VAL A 113 -11.48 -2.43 -7.76
N ARG A 114 -11.91 -1.37 -8.44
CA ARG A 114 -12.70 -0.29 -7.86
C ARG A 114 -13.97 -0.80 -7.18
N LYS A 115 -14.75 -1.63 -7.89
CA LYS A 115 -15.97 -2.22 -7.33
C LYS A 115 -15.70 -3.04 -6.08
N THR A 116 -14.63 -3.82 -6.09
CA THR A 116 -14.25 -4.66 -4.96
C THR A 116 -14.01 -3.83 -3.69
N PHE A 117 -13.32 -2.71 -3.81
CA PHE A 117 -13.04 -1.83 -2.66
C PHE A 117 -14.25 -0.98 -2.29
N GLU A 118 -15.07 -0.55 -3.25
CA GLU A 118 -16.33 0.15 -2.96
C GLU A 118 -17.31 -0.72 -2.19
N GLN A 119 -17.38 -2.02 -2.47
CA GLN A 119 -18.21 -2.98 -1.72
C GLN A 119 -17.80 -3.09 -0.24
N ALA A 120 -16.56 -2.77 0.08
CA ALA A 120 -16.07 -2.72 1.46
C ALA A 120 -16.25 -1.35 2.14
N GLY A 121 -16.93 -0.41 1.49
CA GLY A 121 -17.20 0.92 2.02
C GLY A 121 -16.08 1.93 1.78
N TRP A 122 -15.23 1.70 0.78
CA TRP A 122 -14.14 2.62 0.40
C TRP A 122 -14.47 3.34 -0.90
N THR A 123 -14.06 4.59 -1.00
CA THR A 123 -14.35 5.47 -2.14
C THR A 123 -13.08 5.88 -2.84
N LEU A 124 -13.09 5.82 -4.16
CA LEU A 124 -12.00 6.35 -4.99
C LEU A 124 -12.02 7.88 -4.92
N VAL A 125 -10.94 8.47 -4.43
CA VAL A 125 -10.81 9.93 -4.26
C VAL A 125 -9.84 10.56 -5.25
N ALA A 126 -8.95 9.78 -5.86
CA ALA A 126 -8.02 10.23 -6.88
C ALA A 126 -7.62 9.06 -7.77
N SER A 127 -7.32 9.33 -9.02
CA SER A 127 -6.87 8.30 -9.97
C SER A 127 -5.97 8.93 -11.03
N THR A 128 -4.97 8.18 -11.47
CA THR A 128 -4.06 8.58 -12.52
C THR A 128 -3.94 7.46 -13.55
N ILE A 129 -3.98 7.83 -14.83
CA ILE A 129 -3.78 6.92 -15.95
C ILE A 129 -2.45 7.29 -16.61
N ASP A 130 -1.59 6.30 -16.78
CA ASP A 130 -0.34 6.41 -17.53
C ASP A 130 -0.24 5.24 -18.50
N LYS A 131 -0.45 5.52 -19.79
CA LYS A 131 -0.53 4.52 -20.86
C LYS A 131 -1.61 3.49 -20.54
N GLU A 132 -1.26 2.18 -20.47
CA GLU A 132 -2.17 1.10 -20.12
C GLU A 132 -2.39 0.92 -18.61
N TRP A 133 -1.65 1.64 -17.76
CA TRP A 133 -1.67 1.49 -16.31
C TRP A 133 -2.54 2.54 -15.64
N ARG A 134 -3.24 2.13 -14.60
CA ARG A 134 -4.07 3.02 -13.79
C ARG A 134 -3.85 2.77 -12.30
N SER A 135 -3.67 3.84 -11.55
CA SER A 135 -3.59 3.83 -10.09
C SER A 135 -4.79 4.54 -9.48
N GLY A 136 -5.07 4.23 -8.24
CA GLY A 136 -6.15 4.86 -7.52
C GLY A 136 -5.86 5.03 -6.04
N THR A 137 -6.35 6.12 -5.47
CA THR A 137 -6.33 6.38 -4.03
C THR A 137 -7.73 6.23 -3.49
N PHE A 138 -7.86 5.41 -2.46
CA PHE A 138 -9.13 5.11 -1.80
C PHE A 138 -9.11 5.60 -0.35
N ARG A 139 -10.24 6.09 0.11
CA ARG A 139 -10.50 6.41 1.51
C ARG A 139 -11.79 5.77 1.97
N GLN A 140 -11.87 5.46 3.24
CA GLN A 140 -13.10 4.93 3.82
C GLN A 140 -14.21 5.98 3.64
N ALA A 141 -15.36 5.54 3.13
CA ALA A 141 -16.50 6.41 2.96
C ALA A 141 -16.96 6.94 4.32
N THR A 142 -17.19 8.26 4.43
CA THR A 142 -17.75 8.86 5.63
C THR A 142 -19.19 8.34 5.80
N GLN A 143 -19.48 7.74 6.95
CA GLN A 143 -20.86 7.40 7.28
C GLN A 143 -21.62 8.71 7.48
N ALA A 144 -22.82 8.82 6.85
CA ALA A 144 -23.72 9.91 7.16
C ALA A 144 -24.04 9.88 8.66
N PRO A 145 -24.08 11.05 9.36
CA PRO A 145 -24.43 11.05 10.78
C PRO A 145 -25.79 10.38 10.95
N LYS A 146 -25.89 9.44 11.87
CA LYS A 146 -27.17 8.83 12.24
C LYS A 146 -28.06 9.95 12.78
N ARG A 147 -29.20 10.16 12.11
CA ARG A 147 -30.24 11.06 12.61
C ARG A 147 -30.94 10.44 13.81
#